data_a00a6084a3f6dd7762fb435480c44e2d
#
_entry.id   a00a6084a3f6dd7762fb435480c44e2d
#
_cell.length_a   1.000
_cell.length_b   1.000
_cell.length_c   1.000
_cell.angle_alpha   90.00
_cell.angle_beta   90.00
_cell.angle_gamma   90.00
#
_symmetry.space_group_name_H-M   'P 1'
#
loop_
_entity.id
_entity.type
_entity.pdbx_description
1 polymer ?
#
loop_
_entity_poly.entity_id
_entity_poly.type
_entity_poly.pdbx_seq_one_letter_code
_entity_poly.pdbx_strand_id
1 'polypeptide(L)'
;MSTLVALVEEPSTALFLKAVLPLILPDGVYLQTISFQGKQDLERGLERKLKAWLRPDSKFLVVRDRDSENCVAVKKRLESICRAAGRENVLIRIACGELESFFLGDLRAVGLAFGKKMPSQHKGKFRDPDQLGNAAEELGKVLGSSEQKLKWARLISPHLAVDGSNRSTSFNVLIAGVRKLFPIPKKENGE
;
A
#
# COMPACT_ATOMS: atom_id res chain seq x y z
N MET A 1 -11.74 19.04 8.61
CA MET A 1 -10.70 18.05 8.93
C MET A 1 -10.75 16.97 7.86
N SER A 2 -9.72 16.90 7.01
CA SER A 2 -9.71 15.97 5.88
C SER A 2 -9.52 14.52 6.33
N THR A 3 -10.14 13.59 5.62
CA THR A 3 -10.00 12.15 5.91
C THR A 3 -9.49 11.41 4.66
N LEU A 4 -8.45 10.60 4.83
CA LEU A 4 -8.08 9.58 3.84
C LEU A 4 -8.74 8.25 4.23
N VAL A 5 -9.63 7.76 3.39
CA VAL A 5 -10.30 6.48 3.55
C VAL A 5 -9.62 5.45 2.66
N ALA A 6 -8.91 4.52 3.26
CA ALA A 6 -8.24 3.44 2.54
C ALA A 6 -9.07 2.16 2.60
N LEU A 7 -9.52 1.70 1.44
CA LEU A 7 -10.23 0.44 1.26
C LEU A 7 -9.24 -0.60 0.72
N VAL A 8 -9.01 -1.66 1.47
CA VAL A 8 -7.92 -2.60 1.21
C VAL A 8 -8.39 -4.04 1.21
N GLU A 9 -7.74 -4.86 0.40
CA GLU A 9 -8.11 -6.26 0.20
C GLU A 9 -8.00 -7.09 1.48
N GLU A 10 -6.94 -6.86 2.28
CA GLU A 10 -6.61 -7.68 3.45
C GLU A 10 -6.26 -6.84 4.69
N PRO A 11 -6.40 -7.41 5.90
CA PRO A 11 -5.99 -6.76 7.14
C PRO A 11 -4.48 -6.44 7.22
N SER A 12 -3.61 -7.22 6.58
CA SER A 12 -2.17 -6.96 6.49
C SER A 12 -1.87 -5.63 5.79
N THR A 13 -2.57 -5.36 4.68
CA THR A 13 -2.46 -4.08 3.96
C THR A 13 -2.98 -2.91 4.81
N ALA A 14 -4.04 -3.11 5.61
CA ALA A 14 -4.50 -2.08 6.53
C ALA A 14 -3.44 -1.75 7.61
N LEU A 15 -2.78 -2.76 8.18
CA LEU A 15 -1.68 -2.55 9.13
C LEU A 15 -0.50 -1.82 8.51
N PHE A 16 -0.11 -2.24 7.30
CA PHE A 16 0.92 -1.56 6.52
C PHE A 16 0.61 -0.07 6.33
N LEU A 17 -0.59 0.26 5.83
CA LEU A 17 -0.97 1.66 5.58
C LEU A 17 -1.03 2.49 6.86
N LYS A 18 -1.51 1.92 7.98
CA LYS A 18 -1.53 2.61 9.29
C LYS A 18 -0.13 2.96 9.80
N ALA A 19 0.88 2.17 9.46
CA ALA A 19 2.26 2.45 9.85
C ALA A 19 2.96 3.43 8.90
N VAL A 20 2.71 3.32 7.59
CA VAL A 20 3.46 4.05 6.56
C VAL A 20 2.84 5.41 6.23
N LEU A 21 1.51 5.50 6.09
CA LEU A 21 0.88 6.73 5.63
C LEU A 21 1.01 7.91 6.60
N PRO A 22 0.99 7.75 7.94
CA PRO A 22 1.27 8.87 8.85
C PRO A 22 2.63 9.54 8.64
N LEU A 23 3.59 8.84 8.05
CA LEU A 23 4.92 9.40 7.74
C LEU A 23 4.91 10.40 6.57
N ILE A 24 3.83 10.44 5.78
CA ILE A 24 3.73 11.24 4.55
C ILE A 24 2.47 12.09 4.46
N LEU A 25 1.48 11.85 5.30
CA LEU A 25 0.27 12.66 5.37
C LEU A 25 0.54 13.97 6.11
N PRO A 26 -0.03 15.09 5.65
CA PRO A 26 0.03 16.35 6.41
C PRO A 26 -0.68 16.24 7.75
N ASP A 27 -0.28 17.09 8.70
CA ASP A 27 -0.98 17.24 9.97
C ASP A 27 -2.46 17.55 9.75
N GLY A 28 -3.31 16.99 10.61
CA GLY A 28 -4.77 17.17 10.53
C GLY A 28 -5.49 16.29 9.52
N VAL A 29 -4.80 15.44 8.77
CA VAL A 29 -5.41 14.41 7.93
C VAL A 29 -5.61 13.13 8.74
N TYR A 30 -6.87 12.73 8.91
CA TYR A 30 -7.20 11.47 9.58
C TYR A 30 -7.17 10.30 8.60
N LEU A 31 -6.52 9.19 8.98
CA LEU A 31 -6.51 7.95 8.20
C LEU A 31 -7.54 6.97 8.76
N GLN A 32 -8.48 6.56 7.93
CA GLN A 32 -9.40 5.46 8.21
C GLN A 32 -9.16 4.30 7.25
N THR A 33 -9.03 3.08 7.76
CA THR A 33 -8.87 1.88 6.93
C THR A 33 -10.11 1.00 7.02
N ILE A 34 -10.52 0.44 5.88
CA ILE A 34 -11.59 -0.55 5.76
C ILE A 34 -10.97 -1.75 5.04
N SER A 35 -10.81 -2.86 5.75
CA SER A 35 -10.30 -4.11 5.18
C SER A 35 -11.43 -5.05 4.80
N PHE A 36 -11.22 -5.78 3.72
CA PHE A 36 -12.08 -6.83 3.21
C PHE A 36 -11.45 -8.20 3.47
N GLN A 37 -12.15 -9.26 3.08
CA GLN A 37 -11.71 -10.65 3.21
C GLN A 37 -11.28 -11.20 1.83
N GLY A 38 -10.34 -10.49 1.18
CA GLY A 38 -9.82 -10.83 -0.13
C GLY A 38 -10.50 -10.07 -1.29
N LYS A 39 -9.98 -10.31 -2.50
CA LYS A 39 -10.33 -9.56 -3.72
C LYS A 39 -11.82 -9.59 -4.08
N GLN A 40 -12.46 -10.74 -3.93
CA GLN A 40 -13.87 -10.87 -4.27
C GLN A 40 -14.78 -10.09 -3.32
N ASP A 41 -14.44 -10.06 -2.03
CA ASP A 41 -15.17 -9.28 -1.04
C ASP A 41 -14.95 -7.78 -1.25
N LEU A 42 -13.71 -7.37 -1.57
CA LEU A 42 -13.41 -6.00 -1.95
C LEU A 42 -14.28 -5.57 -3.16
N GLU A 43 -14.24 -6.29 -4.27
CA GLU A 43 -14.95 -5.91 -5.50
C GLU A 43 -16.47 -5.85 -5.30
N ARG A 44 -17.05 -6.81 -4.55
CA ARG A 44 -18.49 -6.81 -4.22
C ARG A 44 -18.90 -5.73 -3.23
N GLY A 45 -18.02 -5.41 -2.28
CA GLY A 45 -18.33 -4.48 -1.20
C GLY A 45 -17.97 -3.02 -1.47
N LEU A 46 -17.05 -2.76 -2.43
CA LEU A 46 -16.47 -1.45 -2.69
C LEU A 46 -17.52 -0.39 -3.02
N GLU A 47 -18.39 -0.66 -3.98
CA GLU A 47 -19.46 0.26 -4.39
C GLU A 47 -20.35 0.66 -3.21
N ARG A 48 -20.84 -0.33 -2.46
CA ARG A 48 -21.69 -0.12 -1.29
C ARG A 48 -20.99 0.73 -0.22
N LYS A 49 -19.71 0.45 0.07
CA LYS A 49 -18.96 1.21 1.07
C LYS A 49 -18.74 2.66 0.64
N LEU A 50 -18.41 2.89 -0.63
CA LEU A 50 -18.23 4.23 -1.18
C LEU A 50 -19.53 5.04 -1.21
N LYS A 51 -20.68 4.42 -1.58
CA LYS A 51 -22.01 5.07 -1.56
C LYS A 51 -22.44 5.44 -0.14
N ALA A 52 -22.22 4.54 0.81
CA ALA A 52 -22.59 4.75 2.21
C ALA A 52 -21.69 5.75 2.96
N TRP A 53 -20.60 6.21 2.36
CA TRP A 53 -19.69 7.16 3.00
C TRP A 53 -20.22 8.60 2.87
N LEU A 54 -20.70 9.16 3.99
CA LEU A 54 -21.36 10.47 4.02
C LEU A 54 -20.46 11.61 4.55
N ARG A 55 -19.29 11.29 5.13
CA ARG A 55 -18.41 12.31 5.68
C ARG A 55 -17.85 13.19 4.53
N PRO A 56 -18.05 14.51 4.58
CA PRO A 56 -17.46 15.44 3.61
C PRO A 56 -15.93 15.45 3.73
N ASP A 57 -15.25 16.09 2.79
CA ASP A 57 -13.78 16.25 2.75
C ASP A 57 -13.01 14.94 2.84
N SER A 58 -13.61 13.85 2.37
CA SER A 58 -12.96 12.54 2.33
C SER A 58 -12.36 12.27 0.95
N LYS A 59 -11.11 11.82 0.96
CA LYS A 59 -10.42 11.27 -0.22
C LYS A 59 -10.28 9.78 -0.07
N PHE A 60 -10.34 9.07 -1.18
CA PHE A 60 -10.37 7.60 -1.16
C PHE A 60 -9.13 7.02 -1.81
N LEU A 61 -8.60 5.97 -1.18
CA LEU A 61 -7.54 5.12 -1.67
C LEU A 61 -8.04 3.68 -1.71
N VAL A 62 -7.90 3.00 -2.84
CA VAL A 62 -8.13 1.56 -2.95
C VAL A 62 -6.77 0.89 -3.20
N VAL A 63 -6.42 -0.09 -2.37
CA VAL A 63 -5.21 -0.89 -2.56
C VAL A 63 -5.60 -2.36 -2.68
N ARG A 64 -5.09 -3.00 -3.73
CA ARG A 64 -5.31 -4.41 -4.03
C ARG A 64 -4.03 -5.05 -4.56
N ASP A 65 -3.82 -6.33 -4.22
CA ASP A 65 -2.77 -7.14 -4.82
C ASP A 65 -3.15 -7.54 -6.25
N ARG A 66 -2.15 -7.61 -7.14
CA ARG A 66 -2.37 -8.04 -8.53
C ARG A 66 -2.71 -9.53 -8.62
N ASP A 67 -2.10 -10.34 -7.78
CA ASP A 67 -2.03 -11.80 -7.93
C ASP A 67 -1.46 -12.19 -9.32
N SER A 68 -2.19 -13.05 -10.04
CA SER A 68 -1.89 -13.46 -11.41
C SER A 68 -2.60 -12.63 -12.49
N GLU A 69 -3.36 -11.59 -12.11
CA GLU A 69 -4.15 -10.79 -13.05
C GLU A 69 -3.33 -9.68 -13.72
N ASN A 70 -3.86 -9.11 -14.81
CA ASN A 70 -3.26 -7.94 -15.45
C ASN A 70 -3.56 -6.67 -14.66
N CYS A 71 -2.52 -5.93 -14.22
CA CYS A 71 -2.67 -4.70 -13.41
C CYS A 71 -3.61 -3.67 -14.05
N VAL A 72 -3.55 -3.49 -15.38
CA VAL A 72 -4.38 -2.50 -16.08
C VAL A 72 -5.84 -2.92 -16.08
N ALA A 73 -6.11 -4.22 -16.30
CA ALA A 73 -7.48 -4.75 -16.28
C ALA A 73 -8.10 -4.65 -14.88
N VAL A 74 -7.34 -5.03 -13.84
CA VAL A 74 -7.76 -4.88 -12.44
C VAL A 74 -8.09 -3.42 -12.11
N LYS A 75 -7.18 -2.51 -12.47
CA LYS A 75 -7.38 -1.08 -12.21
C LYS A 75 -8.62 -0.55 -12.91
N LYS A 76 -8.82 -0.84 -14.20
CA LYS A 76 -10.02 -0.42 -14.96
C LYS A 76 -11.31 -0.94 -14.32
N ARG A 77 -11.33 -2.19 -13.85
CA ARG A 77 -12.47 -2.79 -13.17
C ARG A 77 -12.80 -2.03 -11.87
N LEU A 78 -11.81 -1.75 -11.04
CA LEU A 78 -11.99 -0.98 -9.80
C LEU A 78 -12.43 0.46 -10.09
N GLU A 79 -11.88 1.11 -11.11
CA GLU A 79 -12.31 2.45 -11.57
C GLU A 79 -13.79 2.45 -11.99
N SER A 80 -14.24 1.41 -12.69
CA SER A 80 -15.65 1.27 -13.06
C SER A 80 -16.56 1.15 -11.84
N ILE A 81 -16.18 0.34 -10.84
CA ILE A 81 -16.93 0.21 -9.58
C ILE A 81 -17.00 1.54 -8.82
N CYS A 82 -15.88 2.27 -8.76
CA CYS A 82 -15.83 3.57 -8.10
C CYS A 82 -16.74 4.60 -8.81
N ARG A 83 -16.74 4.63 -10.14
CA ARG A 83 -17.64 5.48 -10.92
C ARG A 83 -19.11 5.14 -10.69
N ALA A 84 -19.47 3.86 -10.65
CA ALA A 84 -20.82 3.40 -10.32
C ALA A 84 -21.28 3.84 -8.92
N ALA A 85 -20.30 4.04 -8.01
CA ALA A 85 -20.54 4.62 -6.68
C ALA A 85 -20.65 6.16 -6.68
N GLY A 86 -20.51 6.83 -7.81
CA GLY A 86 -20.47 8.29 -7.90
C GLY A 86 -19.15 8.89 -7.37
N ARG A 87 -18.05 8.13 -7.38
CA ARG A 87 -16.73 8.53 -6.89
C ARG A 87 -15.69 8.48 -8.01
N GLU A 88 -15.48 9.58 -8.70
CA GLU A 88 -14.55 9.65 -9.84
C GLU A 88 -13.07 9.81 -9.40
N ASN A 89 -12.84 10.50 -8.30
CA ASN A 89 -11.50 10.87 -7.82
C ASN A 89 -10.97 9.90 -6.75
N VAL A 90 -11.03 8.60 -7.02
CA VAL A 90 -10.47 7.56 -6.15
C VAL A 90 -9.06 7.20 -6.60
N LEU A 91 -8.09 7.26 -5.69
CA LEU A 91 -6.74 6.81 -5.94
C LEU A 91 -6.70 5.28 -5.89
N ILE A 92 -6.53 4.62 -7.03
CA ILE A 92 -6.42 3.16 -7.10
C ILE A 92 -4.95 2.79 -7.27
N ARG A 93 -4.47 1.88 -6.43
CA ARG A 93 -3.11 1.34 -6.44
C ARG A 93 -3.13 -0.18 -6.39
N ILE A 94 -2.36 -0.76 -7.28
CA ILE A 94 -2.20 -2.20 -7.37
C ILE A 94 -0.76 -2.53 -6.94
N ALA A 95 -0.60 -3.37 -5.92
CA ALA A 95 0.67 -3.99 -5.63
C ALA A 95 1.00 -4.98 -6.75
N CYS A 96 2.11 -4.75 -7.45
CA CYS A 96 2.52 -5.62 -8.56
C CYS A 96 3.11 -6.91 -8.02
N GLY A 97 2.26 -7.91 -7.82
CA GLY A 97 2.52 -9.13 -7.08
C GLY A 97 1.69 -9.11 -5.80
N GLU A 98 2.35 -9.18 -4.68
CA GLU A 98 1.79 -9.21 -3.32
C GLU A 98 2.34 -8.02 -2.51
N LEU A 99 1.68 -7.67 -1.40
CA LEU A 99 2.14 -6.65 -0.45
C LEU A 99 3.61 -6.87 -0.03
N GLU A 100 4.03 -8.11 0.10
CA GLU A 100 5.37 -8.50 0.53
C GLU A 100 6.48 -8.02 -0.41
N SER A 101 6.15 -7.71 -1.68
CA SER A 101 7.08 -7.05 -2.59
C SER A 101 7.56 -5.69 -2.07
N PHE A 102 6.70 -4.97 -1.33
CA PHE A 102 7.06 -3.69 -0.69
C PHE A 102 8.12 -3.89 0.39
N PHE A 103 8.02 -4.97 1.16
CA PHE A 103 8.99 -5.33 2.20
C PHE A 103 10.31 -5.81 1.60
N LEU A 104 10.25 -6.65 0.59
CA LEU A 104 11.43 -7.11 -0.15
C LEU A 104 12.12 -5.97 -0.92
N GLY A 105 11.42 -4.88 -1.18
CA GLY A 105 11.96 -3.67 -1.78
C GLY A 105 12.85 -2.83 -0.84
N ASP A 106 12.78 -3.10 0.47
CA ASP A 106 13.64 -2.48 1.50
C ASP A 106 14.11 -3.54 2.51
N LEU A 107 15.09 -4.33 2.09
CA LEU A 107 15.66 -5.38 2.96
C LEU A 107 16.36 -4.81 4.21
N ARG A 108 16.75 -3.52 4.19
CA ARG A 108 17.23 -2.85 5.39
C ARG A 108 16.13 -2.75 6.45
N ALA A 109 14.92 -2.37 6.04
CA ALA A 109 13.77 -2.32 6.94
C ALA A 109 13.42 -3.72 7.50
N VAL A 110 13.50 -4.76 6.67
CA VAL A 110 13.32 -6.16 7.11
C VAL A 110 14.39 -6.53 8.14
N GLY A 111 15.64 -6.19 7.88
CA GLY A 111 16.76 -6.45 8.80
C GLY A 111 16.58 -5.77 10.15
N LEU A 112 16.16 -4.51 10.16
CA LEU A 112 15.87 -3.76 11.39
C LEU A 112 14.72 -4.39 12.18
N ALA A 113 13.64 -4.77 11.51
CA ALA A 113 12.45 -5.35 12.13
C ALA A 113 12.73 -6.68 12.85
N PHE A 114 13.67 -7.46 12.34
CA PHE A 114 13.96 -8.81 12.86
C PHE A 114 15.34 -8.97 13.50
N GLY A 115 16.14 -7.91 13.55
CA GLY A 115 17.52 -7.97 14.09
C GLY A 115 18.42 -8.93 13.29
N LYS A 116 18.19 -9.06 11.97
CA LYS A 116 18.88 -10.03 11.12
C LYS A 116 19.68 -9.35 10.02
N LYS A 117 20.82 -9.93 9.67
CA LYS A 117 21.55 -9.53 8.46
C LYS A 117 20.79 -10.03 7.22
N MET A 118 20.50 -9.12 6.32
CA MET A 118 19.77 -9.41 5.08
C MET A 118 20.74 -9.61 3.90
N PRO A 119 20.29 -10.32 2.83
CA PRO A 119 21.03 -10.36 1.58
C PRO A 119 21.12 -8.98 0.95
N SER A 120 22.05 -8.82 -0.01
CA SER A 120 22.19 -7.54 -0.71
C SER A 120 20.95 -7.20 -1.54
N GLN A 121 20.40 -5.98 -1.34
CA GLN A 121 19.27 -5.46 -2.10
C GLN A 121 19.53 -5.38 -3.62
N HIS A 122 20.77 -5.19 -4.02
CA HIS A 122 21.14 -4.96 -5.42
C HIS A 122 21.44 -6.25 -6.19
N LYS A 123 21.36 -7.42 -5.55
CA LYS A 123 21.68 -8.71 -6.15
C LYS A 123 20.44 -9.57 -6.41
N GLY A 124 20.46 -10.27 -7.56
CA GLY A 124 19.43 -11.25 -7.91
C GLY A 124 18.01 -10.68 -7.90
N LYS A 125 17.09 -11.48 -7.40
CA LYS A 125 15.64 -11.22 -7.38
C LYS A 125 15.19 -10.01 -6.55
N PHE A 126 15.99 -9.57 -5.59
CA PHE A 126 15.63 -8.44 -4.72
C PHE A 126 15.88 -7.07 -5.38
N ARG A 127 16.50 -7.04 -6.57
CA ARG A 127 16.68 -5.82 -7.33
C ARG A 127 15.38 -5.28 -7.91
N ASP A 128 14.44 -6.18 -8.25
CA ASP A 128 13.11 -5.84 -8.77
C ASP A 128 12.05 -6.75 -8.12
N PRO A 129 11.64 -6.46 -6.88
CA PRO A 129 10.73 -7.32 -6.13
C PRO A 129 9.32 -7.38 -6.71
N ASP A 130 8.92 -6.40 -7.52
CA ASP A 130 7.61 -6.38 -8.17
C ASP A 130 7.46 -7.46 -9.28
N GLN A 131 8.57 -8.04 -9.72
CA GLN A 131 8.58 -9.17 -10.67
C GLN A 131 8.45 -10.54 -9.98
N LEU A 132 8.49 -10.58 -8.65
CA LEU A 132 8.33 -11.82 -7.91
C LEU A 132 6.86 -12.25 -7.94
N GLY A 133 6.60 -13.47 -8.41
CA GLY A 133 5.26 -14.07 -8.39
C GLY A 133 4.90 -14.71 -7.04
N ASN A 134 5.85 -14.73 -6.08
CA ASN A 134 5.75 -15.42 -4.79
C ASN A 134 6.48 -14.63 -3.69
N ALA A 135 6.22 -13.33 -3.59
CA ALA A 135 6.94 -12.45 -2.68
C ALA A 135 6.80 -12.85 -1.20
N ALA A 136 5.63 -13.34 -0.79
CA ALA A 136 5.41 -13.83 0.56
C ALA A 136 6.28 -15.05 0.89
N GLU A 137 6.37 -16.02 -0.02
CA GLU A 137 7.24 -17.19 0.13
C GLU A 137 8.72 -16.78 0.23
N GLU A 138 9.14 -15.85 -0.63
CA GLU A 138 10.51 -15.35 -0.65
C GLU A 138 10.88 -14.57 0.61
N LEU A 139 9.96 -13.77 1.14
CA LEU A 139 10.14 -13.12 2.43
C LEU A 139 10.26 -14.14 3.57
N GLY A 140 9.43 -15.18 3.56
CA GLY A 140 9.52 -16.29 4.50
C GLY A 140 10.88 -16.99 4.46
N LYS A 141 11.42 -17.27 3.26
CA LYS A 141 12.77 -17.84 3.09
C LYS A 141 13.87 -16.94 3.68
N VAL A 142 13.80 -15.63 3.40
CA VAL A 142 14.75 -14.65 3.93
C VAL A 142 14.70 -14.60 5.47
N LEU A 143 13.51 -14.67 6.03
CA LEU A 143 13.31 -14.65 7.48
C LEU A 143 13.54 -15.99 8.16
N GLY A 144 13.58 -17.10 7.42
CA GLY A 144 13.65 -18.45 7.96
C GLY A 144 12.39 -18.82 8.75
N SER A 145 11.22 -18.38 8.29
CA SER A 145 9.94 -18.60 8.94
C SER A 145 8.82 -18.85 7.93
N SER A 146 7.78 -19.55 8.35
CA SER A 146 6.54 -19.66 7.57
C SER A 146 5.86 -18.30 7.40
N GLU A 147 4.97 -18.20 6.42
CA GLU A 147 4.22 -16.99 6.12
C GLU A 147 3.41 -16.48 7.34
N GLN A 148 3.60 -15.22 7.67
CA GLN A 148 2.94 -14.50 8.78
C GLN A 148 2.62 -13.06 8.38
N LYS A 149 1.79 -12.88 7.36
CA LYS A 149 1.49 -11.57 6.74
C LYS A 149 1.19 -10.45 7.75
N LEU A 150 0.32 -10.70 8.73
CA LEU A 150 -0.03 -9.71 9.75
C LEU A 150 1.17 -9.31 10.63
N LYS A 151 1.98 -10.29 11.02
CA LYS A 151 3.19 -10.04 11.83
C LYS A 151 4.22 -9.26 11.03
N TRP A 152 4.45 -9.65 9.78
CA TRP A 152 5.38 -8.95 8.90
C TRP A 152 4.94 -7.51 8.65
N ALA A 153 3.66 -7.29 8.32
CA ALA A 153 3.13 -5.95 8.14
C ALA A 153 3.31 -5.09 9.40
N ARG A 154 3.05 -5.64 10.59
CA ARG A 154 3.21 -4.91 11.85
C ARG A 154 4.66 -4.55 12.16
N LEU A 155 5.59 -5.47 11.94
CA LEU A 155 6.99 -5.30 12.34
C LEU A 155 7.82 -4.54 11.31
N ILE A 156 7.62 -4.80 10.01
CA ILE A 156 8.46 -4.23 8.95
C ILE A 156 8.02 -2.82 8.57
N SER A 157 6.71 -2.58 8.47
CA SER A 157 6.18 -1.33 7.92
C SER A 157 6.68 -0.05 8.60
N PRO A 158 6.88 0.01 9.93
CA PRO A 158 7.41 1.22 10.58
C PRO A 158 8.84 1.60 10.17
N HIS A 159 9.59 0.66 9.58
CA HIS A 159 10.98 0.85 9.18
C HIS A 159 11.16 1.16 7.70
N LEU A 160 10.08 1.07 6.89
CA LEU A 160 10.16 1.28 5.44
C LEU A 160 10.52 2.73 5.11
N ALA A 161 11.47 2.88 4.18
CA ALA A 161 11.84 4.17 3.65
C ALA A 161 10.74 4.69 2.69
N VAL A 162 10.28 5.92 2.91
CA VAL A 162 9.25 6.60 2.08
C VAL A 162 9.84 7.68 1.18
N ASP A 163 11.16 7.72 1.03
CA ASP A 163 11.93 8.72 0.29
C ASP A 163 12.14 8.38 -1.20
N GLY A 164 11.60 7.26 -1.66
CA GLY A 164 11.76 6.75 -3.03
C GLY A 164 12.89 5.74 -3.20
N SER A 165 13.64 5.42 -2.14
CA SER A 165 14.75 4.45 -2.18
C SER A 165 14.29 2.99 -2.21
N ASN A 166 13.02 2.71 -1.88
CA ASN A 166 12.46 1.37 -1.97
C ASN A 166 12.52 0.83 -3.42
N ARG A 167 12.95 -0.41 -3.60
CA ARG A 167 13.12 -1.02 -4.94
C ARG A 167 11.80 -1.48 -5.56
N SER A 168 10.72 -1.57 -4.78
CA SER A 168 9.38 -1.80 -5.33
C SER A 168 8.86 -0.51 -6.01
N THR A 169 8.69 -0.57 -7.31
CA THR A 169 8.12 0.53 -8.09
C THR A 169 6.68 0.80 -7.67
N SER A 170 5.88 -0.26 -7.44
CA SER A 170 4.48 -0.12 -7.04
C SER A 170 4.33 0.52 -5.64
N PHE A 171 5.25 0.25 -4.71
CA PHE A 171 5.32 0.97 -3.44
C PHE A 171 5.58 2.48 -3.66
N ASN A 172 6.60 2.83 -4.42
CA ASN A 172 6.94 4.23 -4.68
C ASN A 172 5.80 4.97 -5.39
N VAL A 173 5.09 4.31 -6.31
CA VAL A 173 3.91 4.85 -6.99
C VAL A 173 2.74 5.05 -6.02
N LEU A 174 2.55 4.16 -5.03
CA LEU A 174 1.58 4.35 -3.96
C LEU A 174 1.90 5.61 -3.15
N ILE A 175 3.13 5.73 -2.65
CA ILE A 175 3.59 6.87 -1.84
C ILE A 175 3.45 8.19 -2.61
N ALA A 176 3.93 8.24 -3.85
CA ALA A 176 3.81 9.42 -4.70
C ALA A 176 2.34 9.80 -4.98
N GLY A 177 1.46 8.80 -5.15
CA GLY A 177 0.04 9.01 -5.35
C GLY A 177 -0.64 9.63 -4.13
N VAL A 178 -0.35 9.14 -2.93
CA VAL A 178 -0.91 9.70 -1.69
C VAL A 178 -0.41 11.13 -1.45
N ARG A 179 0.88 11.42 -1.70
CA ARG A 179 1.41 12.79 -1.61
C ARG A 179 0.71 13.76 -2.58
N LYS A 180 0.33 13.30 -3.77
CA LYS A 180 -0.45 14.12 -4.72
C LYS A 180 -1.88 14.37 -4.26
N LEU A 181 -2.50 13.44 -3.55
CA LEU A 181 -3.82 13.65 -2.94
C LEU A 181 -3.79 14.73 -1.86
N PHE A 182 -2.70 14.79 -1.09
CA PHE A 182 -2.52 15.72 0.02
C PHE A 182 -1.20 16.48 -0.17
N PRO A 183 -1.15 17.46 -1.08
CA PRO A 183 0.06 18.26 -1.26
C PRO A 183 0.37 19.04 0.03
N ILE A 184 1.59 18.89 0.53
CA ILE A 184 2.09 19.74 1.61
C ILE A 184 2.23 21.15 1.03
N PRO A 185 1.63 22.18 1.63
CA PRO A 185 1.85 23.57 1.19
C PRO A 185 3.36 23.85 1.21
N LYS A 186 3.89 24.34 0.10
CA LYS A 186 5.25 24.89 0.11
C LYS A 186 5.24 25.97 1.18
N LYS A 187 6.14 25.87 2.18
CA LYS A 187 6.44 27.03 3.03
C LYS A 187 6.86 28.14 2.08
N GLU A 188 6.06 29.20 1.96
CA GLU A 188 6.51 30.44 1.36
C GLU A 188 7.71 30.85 2.21
N ASN A 189 8.90 30.84 1.60
CA ASN A 189 10.06 31.45 2.20
C ASN A 189 9.71 32.94 2.32
N GLY A 190 9.32 33.36 3.53
CA GLY A 190 9.14 34.78 3.82
C GLY A 190 10.48 35.47 3.57
N GLU A 191 10.41 36.45 2.71
CA GLU A 191 11.45 37.47 2.52
C GLU A 191 11.73 38.19 3.83
#